data_a0971257003fada7ac5e40286be6bcf5
#
_entry.id   a0971257003fada7ac5e40286be6bcf5
#
_cell.length_a   1.000
_cell.length_b   1.000
_cell.length_c   1.000
_cell.angle_alpha   90.00
_cell.angle_beta   90.00
_cell.angle_gamma   90.00
#
_symmetry.space_group_name_H-M   'P 1'
#
loop_
_entity.id
_entity.type
_entity.pdbx_description
1 polymer ?
#
loop_
_entity_poly.entity_id
_entity_poly.type
_entity_poly.pdbx_seq_one_letter_code
_entity_poly.pdbx_strand_id
1 'polypeptide(L)'
;MEKYNVGDVWWIHFPFSDKDEVKRRPAIVIDNDTIAILAIYVTTKNKEDNPYNILIEDWKLAGLSRESWTRIDKIVEISEWYMDCKIGELSDRDLEKILQLAKEALARDYHEFSLLAIVNSSGEYLQKWDNRWEAWLFPYARSTDDNKVDMDLYASKLIGETVETKYVDCAKHCKYSVSDNVYKIYNHKLYKLLLEVIPKNMMEQTFEIDGIKYRWMTIQEMEKDARIMEVNEEVVAFVTTKC
;
A
#
# COMPACT_ATOMS: atom_id res chain seq x y z
N MET A 1 13.06 -21.54 2.29
CA MET A 1 12.42 -21.29 3.60
C MET A 1 12.03 -19.83 3.61
N GLU A 2 10.77 -19.57 3.78
CA GLU A 2 10.29 -18.20 3.93
C GLU A 2 10.95 -17.58 5.17
N LYS A 3 11.43 -16.36 5.06
CA LYS A 3 12.15 -15.67 6.12
C LYS A 3 11.21 -15.23 7.25
N TYR A 4 9.94 -14.99 6.91
CA TYR A 4 8.88 -14.53 7.81
C TYR A 4 7.67 -15.44 7.65
N ASN A 5 7.12 -15.92 8.77
CA ASN A 5 5.92 -16.74 8.77
C ASN A 5 4.76 -16.01 9.43
N VAL A 6 3.54 -16.26 8.93
CA VAL A 6 2.33 -15.77 9.58
C VAL A 6 2.25 -16.33 11.01
N GLY A 7 2.02 -15.44 11.99
CA GLY A 7 2.06 -15.77 13.41
C GLY A 7 3.38 -15.48 14.10
N ASP A 8 4.45 -15.22 13.35
CA ASP A 8 5.73 -14.78 13.95
C ASP A 8 5.54 -13.45 14.67
N VAL A 9 6.19 -13.33 15.83
CA VAL A 9 6.28 -12.07 16.58
C VAL A 9 7.69 -11.53 16.47
N TRP A 10 7.80 -10.30 15.98
CA TRP A 10 9.06 -9.63 15.70
C TRP A 10 9.17 -8.31 16.42
N TRP A 11 10.38 -7.92 16.81
CA TRP A 11 10.70 -6.52 17.06
C TRP A 11 10.79 -5.79 15.73
N ILE A 12 10.11 -4.65 15.65
CA ILE A 12 10.05 -3.83 14.44
C ILE A 12 10.37 -2.38 14.79
N HIS A 13 11.14 -1.74 13.94
CA HIS A 13 11.44 -0.31 14.01
C HIS A 13 10.38 0.46 13.22
N PHE A 14 9.37 1.00 13.90
CA PHE A 14 8.30 1.76 13.26
C PHE A 14 8.73 3.19 12.94
N PRO A 15 8.71 3.61 11.68
CA PRO A 15 8.81 5.01 11.34
C PRO A 15 7.48 5.69 11.71
N PHE A 16 7.52 6.70 12.55
CA PHE A 16 6.35 7.55 12.81
C PHE A 16 6.38 8.73 11.86
N SER A 17 5.27 8.96 11.16
CA SER A 17 5.09 10.05 10.20
C SER A 17 5.13 11.45 10.82
N ASP A 18 5.04 11.57 12.14
CA ASP A 18 4.88 12.84 12.86
C ASP A 18 6.02 13.20 13.82
N LYS A 19 7.05 12.36 13.93
CA LYS A 19 8.26 12.63 14.71
C LYS A 19 9.44 11.86 14.14
N ASP A 20 10.62 12.46 14.12
CA ASP A 20 11.91 11.84 13.77
C ASP A 20 12.33 10.68 14.71
N GLU A 21 11.40 10.09 15.45
CA GLU A 21 11.65 9.01 16.38
C GLU A 21 11.20 7.66 15.81
N VAL A 22 12.16 6.80 15.54
CA VAL A 22 11.90 5.38 15.27
C VAL A 22 11.65 4.67 16.60
N LYS A 23 10.45 4.14 16.83
CA LYS A 23 10.12 3.36 18.04
C LYS A 23 10.13 1.87 17.73
N ARG A 24 10.97 1.15 18.47
CA ARG A 24 11.00 -0.32 18.44
C ARG A 24 9.80 -0.88 19.18
N ARG A 25 8.99 -1.72 18.51
CA ARG A 25 7.79 -2.35 19.10
C ARG A 25 7.62 -3.78 18.61
N PRO A 26 7.01 -4.66 19.43
CA PRO A 26 6.61 -5.96 18.93
C PRO A 26 5.45 -5.82 17.95
N ALA A 27 5.48 -6.66 16.91
CA ALA A 27 4.39 -6.81 15.97
C ALA A 27 4.26 -8.26 15.50
N ILE A 28 3.08 -8.62 15.06
CA ILE A 28 2.71 -9.95 14.58
C ILE A 28 2.63 -9.93 13.07
N VAL A 29 3.31 -10.82 12.41
CA VAL A 29 3.20 -11.02 10.95
C VAL A 29 1.86 -11.69 10.66
N ILE A 30 1.03 -11.08 9.82
CA ILE A 30 -0.28 -11.62 9.43
C ILE A 30 -0.39 -11.95 7.94
N ASP A 31 0.50 -11.44 7.13
CA ASP A 31 0.59 -11.71 5.70
C ASP A 31 2.03 -11.44 5.23
N ASN A 32 2.61 -12.38 4.49
CA ASN A 32 3.95 -12.27 3.93
C ASN A 32 3.98 -12.41 2.39
N ASP A 33 2.81 -12.48 1.76
CA ASP A 33 2.65 -12.63 0.30
C ASP A 33 2.65 -11.29 -0.45
N THR A 34 2.84 -10.18 0.24
CA THR A 34 2.88 -8.83 -0.32
C THR A 34 4.32 -8.35 -0.55
N ILE A 35 4.48 -7.20 -1.22
CA ILE A 35 5.80 -6.54 -1.39
C ILE A 35 6.42 -6.19 -0.05
N ALA A 36 5.57 -5.94 0.94
CA ALA A 36 5.95 -5.70 2.32
C ALA A 36 5.11 -6.58 3.25
N ILE A 37 5.59 -6.73 4.47
CA ILE A 37 4.97 -7.58 5.48
C ILE A 37 3.82 -6.83 6.13
N LEU A 38 2.62 -7.40 6.11
CA LEU A 38 1.52 -6.89 6.93
C LEU A 38 1.72 -7.31 8.39
N ALA A 39 1.71 -6.34 9.29
CA ALA A 39 1.91 -6.58 10.71
C ALA A 39 0.89 -5.84 11.58
N ILE A 40 0.55 -6.45 12.70
CA ILE A 40 -0.34 -5.89 13.73
C ILE A 40 0.49 -5.42 14.92
N TYR A 41 0.23 -4.21 15.38
CA TYR A 41 0.83 -3.69 16.61
C TYR A 41 0.47 -4.49 17.85
N VAL A 42 1.47 -4.71 18.70
CA VAL A 42 1.30 -5.24 20.05
C VAL A 42 1.53 -4.13 21.08
N THR A 43 0.68 -4.08 22.08
CA THR A 43 0.70 -3.07 23.16
C THR A 43 0.49 -3.71 24.53
N THR A 44 1.06 -3.10 25.56
CA THR A 44 0.80 -3.47 26.97
C THR A 44 -0.38 -2.69 27.58
N LYS A 45 -1.04 -1.82 26.79
CA LYS A 45 -2.19 -1.04 27.23
C LYS A 45 -3.47 -1.71 26.79
N ASN A 46 -4.28 -2.15 27.75
CA ASN A 46 -5.65 -2.55 27.47
C ASN A 46 -6.50 -1.31 27.16
N LYS A 47 -7.27 -1.38 26.07
CA LYS A 47 -8.30 -0.41 25.73
C LYS A 47 -9.64 -1.13 25.71
N GLU A 48 -10.27 -1.22 26.87
CA GLU A 48 -11.48 -2.01 27.14
C GLU A 48 -12.64 -1.68 26.17
N ASP A 49 -12.72 -0.46 25.70
CA ASP A 49 -13.76 -0.01 24.75
C ASP A 49 -13.45 -0.31 23.27
N ASN A 50 -12.29 -0.88 22.97
CA ASN A 50 -11.88 -1.14 21.58
C ASN A 50 -12.01 -2.64 21.25
N PRO A 51 -13.00 -3.05 20.42
CA PRO A 51 -13.23 -4.46 20.06
C PRO A 51 -12.06 -5.09 19.29
N TYR A 52 -11.17 -4.28 18.74
CA TYR A 52 -9.96 -4.71 18.03
C TYR A 52 -8.73 -4.85 18.94
N ASN A 53 -8.90 -4.61 20.25
CA ASN A 53 -7.84 -4.76 21.23
C ASN A 53 -7.95 -6.13 21.91
N ILE A 54 -7.20 -7.12 21.40
CA ILE A 54 -7.33 -8.52 21.78
C ILE A 54 -6.16 -8.94 22.66
N LEU A 55 -6.47 -9.56 23.79
CA LEU A 55 -5.47 -10.17 24.66
C LEU A 55 -4.76 -11.31 23.94
N ILE A 56 -3.44 -11.29 23.96
CA ILE A 56 -2.59 -12.43 23.62
C ILE A 56 -2.49 -13.30 24.86
N GLU A 57 -3.23 -14.39 24.90
CA GLU A 57 -3.34 -15.23 26.09
C GLU A 57 -2.03 -15.96 26.39
N ASP A 58 -1.37 -16.46 25.34
CA ASP A 58 -0.08 -17.16 25.44
C ASP A 58 1.12 -16.21 25.21
N TRP A 59 1.04 -15.01 25.79
CA TRP A 59 2.06 -13.95 25.57
C TRP A 59 3.51 -14.38 25.85
N LYS A 60 3.73 -15.38 26.74
CA LYS A 60 5.07 -15.92 27.02
C LYS A 60 5.61 -16.71 25.83
N LEU A 61 4.77 -17.51 25.17
CA LEU A 61 5.12 -18.25 23.94
C LEU A 61 5.42 -17.27 22.81
N ALA A 62 4.65 -16.19 22.74
CA ALA A 62 4.88 -15.09 21.81
C ALA A 62 6.16 -14.29 22.08
N GLY A 63 6.97 -14.66 23.07
CA GLY A 63 8.23 -14.00 23.41
C GLY A 63 8.06 -12.62 24.06
N LEU A 64 6.85 -12.30 24.55
CA LEU A 64 6.56 -11.01 25.17
C LEU A 64 6.94 -11.03 26.66
N SER A 65 7.39 -9.90 27.20
CA SER A 65 7.86 -9.79 28.58
C SER A 65 6.74 -9.63 29.61
N ARG A 66 5.53 -9.36 29.16
CA ARG A 66 4.34 -9.16 30.00
C ARG A 66 3.08 -9.37 29.19
N GLU A 67 1.95 -9.46 29.90
CA GLU A 67 0.62 -9.47 29.28
C GLU A 67 0.47 -8.34 28.27
N SER A 68 -0.01 -8.67 27.09
CA SER A 68 -0.04 -7.77 25.95
C SER A 68 -1.27 -8.00 25.08
N TRP A 69 -1.65 -6.98 24.36
CA TRP A 69 -2.82 -6.97 23.47
C TRP A 69 -2.40 -6.64 22.06
N THR A 70 -3.09 -7.20 21.10
CA THR A 70 -2.99 -6.77 19.70
C THR A 70 -3.80 -5.50 19.47
N ARG A 71 -3.41 -4.75 18.46
CA ARG A 71 -4.15 -3.60 17.96
C ARG A 71 -4.53 -3.87 16.50
N ILE A 72 -5.59 -4.70 16.32
CA ILE A 72 -6.09 -5.08 14.98
C ILE A 72 -6.58 -3.85 14.19
N ASP A 73 -6.96 -2.78 14.86
CA ASP A 73 -7.24 -1.48 14.25
C ASP A 73 -5.98 -0.76 13.72
N LYS A 74 -4.80 -1.35 13.91
CA LYS A 74 -3.50 -0.81 13.46
C LYS A 74 -2.69 -1.88 12.74
N ILE A 75 -3.19 -2.29 11.59
CA ILE A 75 -2.44 -3.11 10.66
C ILE A 75 -1.57 -2.18 9.83
N VAL A 76 -0.29 -2.49 9.72
CA VAL A 76 0.66 -1.69 8.95
C VAL A 76 1.42 -2.58 8.00
N GLU A 77 1.71 -2.05 6.84
CA GLU A 77 2.65 -2.63 5.91
C GLU A 77 4.07 -2.21 6.31
N ILE A 78 4.98 -3.17 6.38
CA ILE A 78 6.34 -2.94 6.85
C ILE A 78 7.32 -3.55 5.86
N SER A 79 8.24 -2.71 5.38
CA SER A 79 9.39 -3.18 4.61
C SER A 79 10.32 -4.03 5.49
N GLU A 80 10.96 -5.02 4.89
CA GLU A 80 11.95 -5.87 5.56
C GLU A 80 13.07 -5.08 6.28
N TRP A 81 13.40 -3.87 5.82
CA TRP A 81 14.39 -2.99 6.44
C TRP A 81 14.06 -2.59 7.87
N TYR A 82 12.78 -2.61 8.23
CA TYR A 82 12.33 -2.25 9.58
C TYR A 82 12.20 -3.47 10.50
N MET A 83 12.34 -4.69 9.98
CA MET A 83 12.32 -5.93 10.75
C MET A 83 13.68 -6.09 11.47
N ASP A 84 13.62 -6.29 12.79
CA ASP A 84 14.82 -6.44 13.61
C ASP A 84 15.08 -7.93 13.93
N CYS A 85 14.39 -8.49 14.91
CA CYS A 85 14.57 -9.89 15.28
C CYS A 85 13.25 -10.54 15.68
N LYS A 86 13.11 -11.84 15.34
CA LYS A 86 12.03 -12.69 15.83
C LYS A 86 12.19 -12.88 17.34
N ILE A 87 11.11 -12.74 18.10
CA ILE A 87 11.08 -12.91 19.55
C ILE A 87 10.24 -14.11 19.99
N GLY A 88 9.34 -14.59 19.16
CA GLY A 88 8.50 -15.73 19.44
C GLY A 88 7.51 -15.99 18.32
N GLU A 89 6.49 -16.75 18.62
CA GLU A 89 5.37 -17.05 17.72
C GLU A 89 4.08 -17.15 18.53
N LEU A 90 2.96 -16.84 17.90
CA LEU A 90 1.65 -17.02 18.54
C LEU A 90 1.33 -18.50 18.68
N SER A 91 0.58 -18.85 19.73
CA SER A 91 -0.10 -20.14 19.79
C SER A 91 -1.17 -20.22 18.68
N ASP A 92 -1.51 -21.45 18.26
CA ASP A 92 -2.55 -21.67 17.24
C ASP A 92 -3.87 -20.98 17.63
N ARG A 93 -4.23 -21.02 18.92
CA ARG A 93 -5.43 -20.40 19.47
C ARG A 93 -5.42 -18.87 19.30
N ASP A 94 -4.32 -18.21 19.67
CA ASP A 94 -4.20 -16.75 19.57
C ASP A 94 -4.12 -16.33 18.10
N LEU A 95 -3.41 -17.12 17.28
CA LEU A 95 -3.27 -16.88 15.85
C LEU A 95 -4.62 -16.94 15.14
N GLU A 96 -5.39 -18.01 15.33
CA GLU A 96 -6.70 -18.19 14.69
C GLU A 96 -7.64 -17.01 15.01
N LYS A 97 -7.74 -16.63 16.29
CA LYS A 97 -8.56 -15.52 16.76
C LYS A 97 -8.14 -14.18 16.16
N ILE A 98 -6.83 -13.93 16.11
CA ILE A 98 -6.28 -12.68 15.60
C ILE A 98 -6.47 -12.60 14.08
N LEU A 99 -6.18 -13.68 13.33
CA LEU A 99 -6.35 -13.70 11.88
C LEU A 99 -7.81 -13.56 11.47
N GLN A 100 -8.74 -14.19 12.18
CA GLN A 100 -10.17 -14.04 11.88
C GLN A 100 -10.60 -12.56 11.99
N LEU A 101 -10.24 -11.90 13.10
CA LEU A 101 -10.61 -10.51 13.32
C LEU A 101 -9.85 -9.55 12.41
N ALA A 102 -8.58 -9.84 12.10
CA ALA A 102 -7.83 -9.09 11.11
C ALA A 102 -8.49 -9.19 9.72
N LYS A 103 -8.90 -10.39 9.31
CA LYS A 103 -9.63 -10.60 8.06
C LYS A 103 -10.94 -9.82 8.01
N GLU A 104 -11.69 -9.79 9.10
CA GLU A 104 -12.92 -9.01 9.20
C GLU A 104 -12.66 -7.50 9.13
N ALA A 105 -11.63 -7.02 9.82
CA ALA A 105 -11.21 -5.62 9.78
C ALA A 105 -10.73 -5.22 8.37
N LEU A 106 -9.93 -6.07 7.73
CA LEU A 106 -9.43 -5.89 6.38
C LEU A 106 -10.54 -5.92 5.33
N ALA A 107 -11.56 -6.78 5.51
CA ALA A 107 -12.70 -6.87 4.60
C ALA A 107 -13.56 -5.60 4.61
N ARG A 108 -13.64 -4.89 5.74
CA ARG A 108 -14.38 -3.62 5.87
C ARG A 108 -13.70 -2.46 5.16
N ASP A 109 -12.37 -2.45 5.17
CA ASP A 109 -11.55 -1.31 4.75
C ASP A 109 -10.70 -1.63 3.50
N TYR A 110 -11.01 -2.75 2.83
CA TYR A 110 -10.32 -3.18 1.63
C TYR A 110 -10.81 -2.40 0.40
N HIS A 111 -9.90 -1.68 -0.22
CA HIS A 111 -10.17 -0.92 -1.44
C HIS A 111 -9.30 -1.40 -2.58
N GLU A 112 -9.92 -1.88 -3.64
CA GLU A 112 -9.20 -2.28 -4.85
C GLU A 112 -9.16 -1.15 -5.87
N PHE A 113 -7.96 -0.87 -6.37
CA PHE A 113 -7.72 0.08 -7.45
C PHE A 113 -6.85 -0.52 -8.53
N SER A 114 -7.14 -0.16 -9.77
CA SER A 114 -6.29 -0.44 -10.91
C SER A 114 -5.49 0.82 -11.24
N LEU A 115 -4.17 0.70 -11.25
CA LEU A 115 -3.22 1.75 -11.60
C LEU A 115 -2.80 1.60 -13.05
N LEU A 116 -2.67 2.71 -13.75
CA LEU A 116 -2.24 2.75 -15.13
C LEU A 116 -0.89 3.47 -15.25
N ALA A 117 0.18 2.71 -15.44
CA ALA A 117 1.51 3.23 -15.71
C ALA A 117 1.73 3.37 -17.23
N ILE A 118 1.39 4.53 -17.77
CA ILE A 118 1.74 4.88 -19.16
C ILE A 118 3.13 5.49 -19.13
N VAL A 119 4.07 4.86 -19.81
CA VAL A 119 5.47 5.31 -19.90
C VAL A 119 5.83 5.61 -21.34
N ASN A 120 6.48 6.75 -21.58
CA ASN A 120 6.98 7.13 -22.91
C ASN A 120 8.40 6.58 -23.16
N SER A 121 8.90 6.76 -24.37
CA SER A 121 10.23 6.32 -24.78
C SER A 121 11.39 7.02 -24.05
N SER A 122 11.13 8.14 -23.39
CA SER A 122 12.10 8.86 -22.54
C SER A 122 12.12 8.35 -21.09
N GLY A 123 11.26 7.38 -20.73
CA GLY A 123 11.14 6.83 -19.38
C GLY A 123 10.35 7.72 -18.43
N GLU A 124 9.57 8.66 -18.95
CA GLU A 124 8.67 9.47 -18.15
C GLU A 124 7.28 8.81 -18.08
N TYR A 125 6.69 8.84 -16.90
CA TYR A 125 5.36 8.30 -16.61
C TYR A 125 4.31 9.40 -16.63
N LEU A 126 3.16 9.08 -17.21
CA LEU A 126 2.01 9.98 -17.19
C LEU A 126 1.45 10.07 -15.76
N GLN A 127 1.39 11.28 -15.24
CA GLN A 127 0.74 11.60 -13.96
C GLN A 127 -0.52 12.43 -14.23
N LYS A 128 -1.54 12.23 -13.41
CA LYS A 128 -2.80 12.93 -13.41
C LYS A 128 -2.87 13.83 -12.18
N TRP A 129 -3.26 15.09 -12.31
CA TRP A 129 -3.54 15.93 -11.16
C TRP A 129 -4.80 15.48 -10.45
N ASP A 130 -4.69 15.21 -9.17
CA ASP A 130 -5.81 14.86 -8.32
C ASP A 130 -6.12 16.02 -7.36
N ASN A 131 -7.28 16.66 -7.55
CA ASN A 131 -7.70 17.82 -6.75
C ASN A 131 -7.98 17.47 -5.29
N ARG A 132 -8.35 16.24 -4.97
CA ARG A 132 -8.61 15.78 -3.60
C ARG A 132 -7.34 15.70 -2.79
N TRP A 133 -6.28 15.18 -3.43
CA TRP A 133 -4.98 14.98 -2.80
C TRP A 133 -4.03 16.16 -3.02
N GLU A 134 -4.39 17.08 -3.94
CA GLU A 134 -3.52 18.18 -4.38
C GLU A 134 -2.13 17.69 -4.79
N ALA A 135 -2.11 16.59 -5.55
CA ALA A 135 -0.88 15.90 -5.95
C ALA A 135 -0.99 15.33 -7.36
N TRP A 136 0.17 15.08 -7.98
CA TRP A 136 0.29 14.30 -9.19
C TRP A 136 0.32 12.81 -8.84
N LEU A 137 -0.63 12.04 -9.40
CA LEU A 137 -0.76 10.61 -9.15
C LEU A 137 -0.76 9.83 -10.46
N PHE A 138 -0.36 8.56 -10.44
CA PHE A 138 -0.63 7.68 -11.57
C PHE A 138 -2.13 7.67 -11.85
N PRO A 139 -2.57 7.68 -13.15
CA PRO A 139 -3.97 7.47 -13.47
C PRO A 139 -4.48 6.18 -12.84
N TYR A 140 -5.62 6.25 -12.16
CA TYR A 140 -6.20 5.11 -11.46
C TYR A 140 -7.72 5.09 -11.58
N ALA A 141 -8.30 3.90 -11.41
CA ALA A 141 -9.73 3.70 -11.27
C ALA A 141 -10.02 2.66 -10.19
N ARG A 142 -11.24 2.63 -9.65
CA ARG A 142 -11.67 1.51 -8.81
C ARG A 142 -11.64 0.23 -9.63
N SER A 143 -11.16 -0.86 -9.04
CA SER A 143 -11.20 -2.17 -9.67
C SER A 143 -12.64 -2.66 -9.81
N THR A 144 -12.88 -3.35 -10.91
CA THR A 144 -14.14 -4.02 -11.25
C THR A 144 -13.88 -5.52 -11.48
N ASP A 145 -14.87 -6.24 -11.97
CA ASP A 145 -14.72 -7.66 -12.32
C ASP A 145 -13.86 -7.85 -13.58
N ASP A 146 -13.80 -6.84 -14.47
CA ASP A 146 -13.00 -6.88 -15.70
C ASP A 146 -12.00 -5.71 -15.79
N ASN A 147 -11.06 -5.70 -14.86
CA ASN A 147 -10.07 -4.62 -14.74
C ASN A 147 -9.22 -4.43 -16.00
N LYS A 148 -8.93 -5.52 -16.75
CA LYS A 148 -8.11 -5.41 -17.97
C LYS A 148 -8.83 -4.61 -19.04
N VAL A 149 -10.10 -4.90 -19.29
CA VAL A 149 -10.93 -4.15 -20.26
C VAL A 149 -11.07 -2.69 -19.82
N ASP A 150 -11.33 -2.45 -18.55
CA ASP A 150 -11.45 -1.09 -18.03
C ASP A 150 -10.17 -0.27 -18.20
N MET A 151 -9.00 -0.88 -17.96
CA MET A 151 -7.71 -0.20 -18.13
C MET A 151 -7.37 0.04 -19.59
N ASP A 152 -7.73 -0.89 -20.48
CA ASP A 152 -7.58 -0.70 -21.93
C ASP A 152 -8.48 0.44 -22.44
N LEU A 153 -9.73 0.49 -21.99
CA LEU A 153 -10.66 1.57 -22.32
C LEU A 153 -10.19 2.91 -21.75
N TYR A 154 -9.68 2.93 -20.52
CA TYR A 154 -9.14 4.14 -19.91
C TYR A 154 -7.91 4.64 -20.66
N ALA A 155 -6.96 3.76 -20.95
CA ALA A 155 -5.77 4.11 -21.74
C ALA A 155 -6.14 4.60 -23.14
N SER A 156 -7.04 3.87 -23.83
CA SER A 156 -7.51 4.23 -25.17
C SER A 156 -8.16 5.61 -25.20
N LYS A 157 -8.95 5.93 -24.18
CA LYS A 157 -9.57 7.26 -24.05
C LYS A 157 -8.52 8.36 -23.87
N LEU A 158 -7.48 8.11 -23.07
CA LEU A 158 -6.40 9.09 -22.85
C LEU A 158 -5.56 9.31 -24.10
N ILE A 159 -5.22 8.22 -24.80
CA ILE A 159 -4.35 8.27 -26.00
C ILE A 159 -5.11 8.75 -27.24
N GLY A 160 -6.42 8.53 -27.30
CA GLY A 160 -7.27 8.87 -28.46
C GLY A 160 -7.29 7.80 -29.55
N GLU A 161 -6.75 6.62 -29.29
CA GLU A 161 -6.78 5.44 -30.16
C GLU A 161 -6.88 4.16 -29.35
N THR A 162 -7.25 3.05 -29.98
CA THR A 162 -7.36 1.75 -29.31
C THR A 162 -5.98 1.24 -28.95
N VAL A 163 -5.73 1.03 -27.66
CA VAL A 163 -4.48 0.48 -27.11
C VAL A 163 -4.78 -0.63 -26.11
N GLU A 164 -3.82 -1.52 -25.93
CA GLU A 164 -3.89 -2.61 -24.95
C GLU A 164 -2.84 -2.40 -23.86
N THR A 165 -3.27 -2.47 -22.62
CA THR A 165 -2.39 -2.45 -21.46
C THR A 165 -1.93 -3.86 -21.11
N LYS A 166 -0.81 -3.98 -20.41
CA LYS A 166 -0.31 -5.24 -19.89
C LYS A 166 -0.46 -5.24 -18.36
N TYR A 167 -1.14 -6.23 -17.81
CA TYR A 167 -1.09 -6.49 -16.38
C TYR A 167 0.33 -6.84 -15.96
N VAL A 168 0.81 -6.21 -14.90
CA VAL A 168 2.18 -6.39 -14.38
C VAL A 168 2.16 -7.18 -13.10
N ASP A 169 1.48 -6.67 -12.05
CA ASP A 169 1.46 -7.26 -10.72
C ASP A 169 0.38 -6.60 -9.85
N CYS A 170 0.23 -7.06 -8.62
CA CYS A 170 -0.57 -6.38 -7.60
C CYS A 170 0.21 -6.23 -6.29
N ALA A 171 -0.15 -5.19 -5.53
CA ALA A 171 0.43 -4.95 -4.22
C ALA A 171 -0.61 -4.39 -3.25
N LYS A 172 -0.52 -4.82 -2.00
CA LYS A 172 -1.34 -4.29 -0.91
C LYS A 172 -0.53 -3.24 -0.14
N HIS A 173 -1.14 -2.09 0.10
CA HIS A 173 -0.57 -0.99 0.86
C HIS A 173 -1.52 -0.58 1.98
N CYS A 174 -1.02 -0.50 3.20
CA CYS A 174 -1.79 -0.04 4.34
C CYS A 174 -1.53 1.44 4.57
N LYS A 175 -2.56 2.27 4.40
CA LYS A 175 -2.48 3.72 4.59
C LYS A 175 -3.45 4.20 5.64
N TYR A 176 -3.04 5.20 6.41
CA TYR A 176 -3.92 5.89 7.33
C TYR A 176 -4.84 6.84 6.56
N SER A 177 -6.15 6.57 6.61
CA SER A 177 -7.17 7.47 6.06
C SER A 177 -7.45 8.58 7.05
N VAL A 178 -6.99 9.79 6.76
CA VAL A 178 -7.21 10.96 7.62
C VAL A 178 -8.71 11.29 7.72
N SER A 179 -9.46 11.14 6.63
CA SER A 179 -10.90 11.41 6.61
C SER A 179 -11.71 10.48 7.50
N ASP A 180 -11.29 9.22 7.60
CA ASP A 180 -12.03 8.18 8.31
C ASP A 180 -11.39 7.82 9.65
N ASN A 181 -10.20 8.40 9.94
CA ASN A 181 -9.42 8.18 11.15
C ASN A 181 -9.09 6.69 11.41
N VAL A 182 -8.87 5.92 10.34
CA VAL A 182 -8.56 4.48 10.38
C VAL A 182 -7.49 4.11 9.36
N TYR A 183 -6.77 3.03 9.62
CA TYR A 183 -5.93 2.41 8.60
C TYR A 183 -6.80 1.62 7.62
N LYS A 184 -6.53 1.82 6.32
CA LYS A 184 -7.21 1.12 5.22
C LYS A 184 -6.18 0.39 4.39
N ILE A 185 -6.56 -0.78 3.89
CA ILE A 185 -5.75 -1.52 2.94
C ILE A 185 -6.24 -1.23 1.53
N TYR A 186 -5.29 -0.83 0.70
CA TYR A 186 -5.48 -0.61 -0.71
C TYR A 186 -4.76 -1.71 -1.47
N ASN A 187 -5.48 -2.45 -2.30
CA ASN A 187 -4.88 -3.37 -3.24
C ASN A 187 -4.78 -2.67 -4.60
N HIS A 188 -3.56 -2.46 -5.06
CA HIS A 188 -3.29 -1.83 -6.33
C HIS A 188 -2.91 -2.91 -7.36
N LYS A 189 -3.72 -3.02 -8.42
CA LYS A 189 -3.42 -3.84 -9.60
C LYS A 189 -2.73 -2.95 -10.63
N LEU A 190 -1.51 -3.27 -11.02
CA LEU A 190 -0.70 -2.45 -11.91
C LEU A 190 -0.84 -2.91 -13.37
N TYR A 191 -1.20 -1.98 -14.22
CA TYR A 191 -1.25 -2.13 -15.67
C TYR A 191 -0.27 -1.16 -16.31
N LYS A 192 0.50 -1.63 -17.29
CA LYS A 192 1.51 -0.85 -17.99
C LYS A 192 1.16 -0.69 -19.47
N LEU A 193 1.40 0.49 -19.99
CA LEU A 193 1.39 0.80 -21.42
C LEU A 193 2.70 1.50 -21.79
N LEU A 194 3.46 0.93 -22.73
CA LEU A 194 4.58 1.61 -23.35
C LEU A 194 4.08 2.42 -24.54
N LEU A 195 4.33 3.73 -24.53
CA LEU A 195 3.93 4.64 -25.58
C LEU A 195 5.16 4.99 -26.42
N GLU A 196 5.30 4.34 -27.57
CA GLU A 196 6.43 4.58 -28.47
C GLU A 196 6.34 5.95 -29.16
N VAL A 197 5.11 6.39 -29.46
CA VAL A 197 4.84 7.69 -30.10
C VAL A 197 3.88 8.48 -29.23
N ILE A 198 4.31 9.65 -28.77
CA ILE A 198 3.48 10.54 -27.97
C ILE A 198 2.46 11.25 -28.88
N PRO A 199 1.15 11.19 -28.58
CA PRO A 199 0.13 11.95 -29.30
C PRO A 199 0.42 13.46 -29.29
N LYS A 200 0.07 14.15 -30.35
CA LYS A 200 0.36 15.59 -30.50
C LYS A 200 -0.18 16.46 -29.34
N ASN A 201 -1.34 16.12 -28.81
CA ASN A 201 -1.97 16.81 -27.69
C ASN A 201 -1.32 16.49 -26.32
N MET A 202 -0.34 15.59 -26.29
CA MET A 202 0.38 15.17 -25.07
C MET A 202 1.88 15.47 -25.14
N MET A 203 2.34 16.23 -26.14
CA MET A 203 3.77 16.51 -26.34
C MET A 203 4.36 17.49 -25.34
N GLU A 204 3.53 18.33 -24.72
CA GLU A 204 3.98 19.25 -23.69
C GLU A 204 4.23 18.52 -22.38
N GLN A 205 5.14 19.03 -21.55
CA GLN A 205 5.42 18.46 -20.23
C GLN A 205 4.18 18.42 -19.33
N THR A 206 3.29 19.42 -19.47
CA THR A 206 2.00 19.50 -18.79
C THR A 206 0.93 19.87 -19.81
N PHE A 207 -0.15 19.14 -19.85
CA PHE A 207 -1.25 19.32 -20.80
C PHE A 207 -2.59 18.98 -20.15
N GLU A 208 -3.68 19.16 -20.89
CA GLU A 208 -5.05 18.92 -20.39
C GLU A 208 -5.81 18.03 -21.37
N ILE A 209 -6.53 17.05 -20.81
CA ILE A 209 -7.48 16.19 -21.54
C ILE A 209 -8.80 16.21 -20.77
N ASP A 210 -9.90 16.56 -21.44
CA ASP A 210 -11.24 16.63 -20.85
C ASP A 210 -11.32 17.46 -19.54
N GLY A 211 -10.58 18.58 -19.47
CA GLY A 211 -10.56 19.44 -18.27
C GLY A 211 -9.72 18.91 -17.12
N ILE A 212 -8.99 17.83 -17.32
CA ILE A 212 -8.11 17.21 -16.32
C ILE A 212 -6.66 17.47 -16.74
N LYS A 213 -5.84 17.95 -15.80
CA LYS A 213 -4.41 18.18 -16.01
C LYS A 213 -3.61 16.90 -15.90
N TYR A 214 -2.69 16.74 -16.83
CA TYR A 214 -1.71 15.65 -16.88
C TYR A 214 -0.30 16.20 -17.01
N ARG A 215 0.67 15.41 -16.58
CA ARG A 215 2.08 15.77 -16.64
C ARG A 215 2.94 14.51 -16.86
N TRP A 216 3.96 14.63 -17.69
CA TRP A 216 5.03 13.64 -17.77
C TRP A 216 6.04 13.87 -16.66
N MET A 217 6.39 12.82 -15.92
CA MET A 217 7.34 12.86 -14.82
C MET A 217 8.21 11.59 -14.81
N THR A 218 9.48 11.78 -14.58
CA THR A 218 10.38 10.68 -14.25
C THR A 218 10.14 10.21 -12.80
N ILE A 219 10.56 8.97 -12.49
CA ILE A 219 10.52 8.48 -11.10
C ILE A 219 11.31 9.41 -10.17
N GLN A 220 12.49 9.87 -10.60
CA GLN A 220 13.34 10.76 -9.79
C GLN A 220 12.68 12.12 -9.50
N GLU A 221 11.84 12.63 -10.40
CA GLU A 221 11.05 13.84 -10.14
C GLU A 221 9.94 13.56 -9.13
N MET A 222 9.27 12.41 -9.22
CA MET A 222 8.25 12.01 -8.24
C MET A 222 8.85 11.83 -6.84
N GLU A 223 10.00 11.16 -6.73
CA GLU A 223 10.72 10.97 -5.46
C GLU A 223 11.20 12.26 -4.81
N LYS A 224 11.40 13.33 -5.60
CA LYS A 224 11.78 14.66 -5.10
C LYS A 224 10.57 15.54 -4.76
N ASP A 225 9.39 15.18 -5.20
CA ASP A 225 8.17 15.91 -4.91
C ASP A 225 7.62 15.48 -3.54
N ALA A 226 7.78 16.36 -2.54
CA ALA A 226 7.38 16.07 -1.16
C ALA A 226 5.90 15.70 -1.04
N ARG A 227 5.02 16.29 -1.88
CA ARG A 227 3.60 16.00 -1.81
C ARG A 227 3.24 14.66 -2.43
N ILE A 228 3.89 14.27 -3.54
CA ILE A 228 3.74 12.93 -4.11
C ILE A 228 4.19 11.87 -3.10
N MET A 229 5.35 12.07 -2.48
CA MET A 229 5.90 11.11 -1.51
C MET A 229 5.05 11.02 -0.25
N GLU A 230 4.48 12.13 0.23
CA GLU A 230 3.57 12.10 1.38
C GLU A 230 2.32 11.22 1.12
N VAL A 231 1.74 11.32 -0.08
CA VAL A 231 0.44 10.69 -0.37
C VAL A 231 0.54 9.38 -1.15
N ASN A 232 1.68 9.08 -1.78
CA ASN A 232 1.78 8.00 -2.78
C ASN A 232 3.14 7.28 -2.84
N GLU A 233 3.98 7.43 -1.81
CA GLU A 233 5.32 6.82 -1.75
C GLU A 233 5.31 5.33 -2.12
N GLU A 234 4.40 4.55 -1.53
CA GLU A 234 4.33 3.11 -1.75
C GLU A 234 3.95 2.75 -3.19
N VAL A 235 3.10 3.56 -3.84
CA VAL A 235 2.74 3.34 -5.24
C VAL A 235 3.90 3.69 -6.17
N VAL A 236 4.63 4.79 -5.88
CA VAL A 236 5.84 5.14 -6.63
C VAL A 236 6.87 4.02 -6.52
N ALA A 237 7.14 3.53 -5.30
CA ALA A 237 8.06 2.42 -5.05
C ALA A 237 7.61 1.13 -5.76
N PHE A 238 6.31 0.83 -5.75
CA PHE A 238 5.74 -0.32 -6.45
C PHE A 238 5.97 -0.24 -7.96
N VAL A 239 5.63 0.87 -8.58
CA VAL A 239 5.84 1.07 -10.03
C VAL A 239 7.33 1.01 -10.37
N THR A 240 8.20 1.65 -9.58
CA THR A 240 9.66 1.62 -9.77
C THR A 240 10.22 0.21 -9.73
N THR A 241 9.71 -0.64 -8.84
CA THR A 241 10.20 -2.01 -8.68
C THR A 241 9.74 -2.94 -9.80
N LYS A 242 8.56 -2.68 -10.41
CA LYS A 242 7.88 -3.61 -11.34
C LYS A 242 7.90 -3.14 -12.79
N CYS A 243 8.21 -1.91 -13.07
CA CYS A 243 8.22 -1.31 -14.41
C CYS A 243 9.59 -0.85 -14.87
#